data_314925e0c8c6b4f032c28e17ae7f0bea
#
_entry.id   314925e0c8c6b4f032c28e17ae7f0bea
#
_cell.length_a   1.000
_cell.length_b   1.000
_cell.length_c   1.000
_cell.angle_alpha   90.00
_cell.angle_beta   90.00
_cell.angle_gamma   90.00
#
_symmetry.space_group_name_H-M   'P 1'
#
loop_
_entity.id
_entity.type
_entity.pdbx_description
1 polymer ?
#
loop_
_entity_poly.entity_id
_entity_poly.type
_entity_poly.pdbx_seq_one_letter_code
_entity_poly.pdbx_strand_id
1 'polypeptide(L)'
;VSTPTFQPDHLDVDAVVIGAGPAGLAAAKTLAARGVTYRQFEKGSMVGGLWRIDNDNGAAAAYETLHLNSSRPRTGFASYPMPEDWPDYPSHELVATYFQDLADHFGLTERITFNAEVVTVEPLAGEGPPGANGWQVTTAPGETVTTRAVLVANGHHGVPKLPDLPGTFTGTWFHSHDYREPTVFDGQRVLVIGVGNSGMDIACDAAPLAEQVLLSTRHGVHVIPKYAFGRPVDQLSSPLTARLPFPVERVLYEVLVRASVGRPQDRGLPKPDHRLLGAHPTVSAQLYDLVGHGDIEVVGDVEALEGEKVRFVDGRVEAVDLLVYATGYQVSLPFLDP
;
A
#
# COMPACT_ATOMS: atom_id res chain seq x y z
N VAL A 1 -17.54 -10.24 -45.65
CA VAL A 1 -17.22 -10.93 -44.38
C VAL A 1 -17.91 -10.14 -43.31
N SER A 2 -19.09 -10.58 -42.87
CA SER A 2 -19.85 -9.97 -41.78
C SER A 2 -19.05 -10.25 -40.47
N THR A 3 -18.66 -9.18 -39.78
CA THR A 3 -18.17 -9.24 -38.43
C THR A 3 -19.24 -9.90 -37.56
N PRO A 4 -18.98 -10.98 -36.85
CA PRO A 4 -19.97 -11.53 -35.92
C PRO A 4 -20.26 -10.48 -34.86
N THR A 5 -21.45 -9.92 -34.87
CA THR A 5 -21.96 -9.12 -33.78
C THR A 5 -22.20 -10.09 -32.62
N PHE A 6 -21.31 -10.04 -31.60
CA PHE A 6 -21.55 -10.64 -30.29
C PHE A 6 -22.87 -10.07 -29.75
N GLN A 7 -23.89 -10.90 -29.62
CA GLN A 7 -25.12 -10.54 -28.91
C GLN A 7 -24.96 -10.92 -27.44
N PRO A 8 -24.90 -9.94 -26.52
CA PRO A 8 -24.74 -10.19 -25.10
C PRO A 8 -26.07 -10.48 -24.40
N ASP A 9 -27.00 -11.17 -25.06
CA ASP A 9 -28.40 -11.27 -24.60
C ASP A 9 -28.61 -12.16 -23.36
N HIS A 10 -27.52 -12.63 -22.67
CA HIS A 10 -27.63 -13.54 -21.52
C HIS A 10 -26.59 -13.32 -20.42
N LEU A 11 -25.91 -12.15 -20.36
CA LEU A 11 -25.04 -11.84 -19.23
C LEU A 11 -25.86 -11.28 -18.06
N ASP A 12 -25.50 -11.67 -16.82
CA ASP A 12 -26.23 -11.22 -15.62
C ASP A 12 -26.04 -9.73 -15.36
N VAL A 13 -24.81 -9.22 -15.62
CA VAL A 13 -24.45 -7.82 -15.44
C VAL A 13 -23.39 -7.37 -16.47
N ASP A 14 -23.25 -6.06 -16.66
CA ASP A 14 -22.21 -5.51 -17.53
C ASP A 14 -20.80 -5.60 -16.92
N ALA A 15 -20.71 -5.50 -15.58
CA ALA A 15 -19.41 -5.55 -14.88
C ALA A 15 -19.51 -6.26 -13.54
N VAL A 16 -18.39 -6.91 -13.16
CA VAL A 16 -18.14 -7.37 -11.78
C VAL A 16 -16.94 -6.62 -11.22
N VAL A 17 -17.07 -6.12 -9.98
CA VAL A 17 -15.99 -5.46 -9.23
C VAL A 17 -15.56 -6.40 -8.11
N ILE A 18 -14.25 -6.71 -8.04
CA ILE A 18 -13.68 -7.56 -7.01
C ILE A 18 -12.97 -6.70 -5.97
N GLY A 19 -13.50 -6.66 -4.74
CA GLY A 19 -12.99 -5.89 -3.62
C GLY A 19 -13.78 -4.60 -3.34
N ALA A 20 -13.88 -4.24 -2.06
CA ALA A 20 -14.53 -3.01 -1.58
C ALA A 20 -13.56 -2.07 -0.84
N GLY A 21 -12.27 -2.13 -1.19
CA GLY A 21 -11.30 -1.10 -0.84
C GLY A 21 -11.47 0.17 -1.70
N PRO A 22 -10.58 1.18 -1.54
CA PRO A 22 -10.67 2.47 -2.25
C PRO A 22 -10.86 2.35 -3.76
N ALA A 23 -10.13 1.45 -4.41
CA ALA A 23 -10.20 1.23 -5.86
C ALA A 23 -11.55 0.63 -6.27
N GLY A 24 -12.07 -0.35 -5.51
CA GLY A 24 -13.37 -0.97 -5.78
C GLY A 24 -14.52 0.01 -5.59
N LEU A 25 -14.48 0.84 -4.55
CA LEU A 25 -15.47 1.90 -4.32
C LEU A 25 -15.44 2.96 -5.45
N ALA A 26 -14.25 3.36 -5.92
CA ALA A 26 -14.10 4.27 -7.05
C ALA A 26 -14.71 3.70 -8.34
N ALA A 27 -14.45 2.40 -8.59
CA ALA A 27 -15.02 1.68 -9.73
C ALA A 27 -16.55 1.62 -9.65
N ALA A 28 -17.07 1.11 -8.53
CA ALA A 28 -18.51 0.96 -8.30
C ALA A 28 -19.27 2.29 -8.43
N LYS A 29 -18.75 3.36 -7.79
CA LYS A 29 -19.30 4.71 -7.92
C LYS A 29 -19.36 5.18 -9.37
N THR A 30 -18.29 4.92 -10.13
CA THR A 30 -18.21 5.35 -11.53
C THR A 30 -19.17 4.58 -12.41
N LEU A 31 -19.31 3.27 -12.22
CA LEU A 31 -20.28 2.41 -12.91
C LEU A 31 -21.70 2.85 -12.60
N ALA A 32 -22.03 3.05 -11.32
CA ALA A 32 -23.34 3.52 -10.88
C ALA A 32 -23.72 4.87 -11.51
N ALA A 33 -22.79 5.84 -11.50
CA ALA A 33 -23.01 7.16 -12.09
C ALA A 33 -23.24 7.13 -13.60
N ARG A 34 -22.80 6.07 -14.29
CA ARG A 34 -22.98 5.87 -15.74
C ARG A 34 -24.13 4.93 -16.09
N GLY A 35 -24.89 4.46 -15.11
CA GLY A 35 -25.99 3.54 -15.33
C GLY A 35 -25.57 2.15 -15.80
N VAL A 36 -24.31 1.76 -15.60
CA VAL A 36 -23.79 0.43 -15.92
C VAL A 36 -24.25 -0.54 -14.85
N THR A 37 -24.81 -1.68 -15.23
CA THR A 37 -25.21 -2.74 -14.30
C THR A 37 -23.97 -3.45 -13.78
N TYR A 38 -23.88 -3.65 -12.44
CA TYR A 38 -22.74 -4.33 -11.86
C TYR A 38 -23.08 -5.10 -10.56
N ARG A 39 -22.24 -6.06 -10.25
CA ARG A 39 -22.15 -6.72 -8.94
C ARG A 39 -20.78 -6.41 -8.34
N GLN A 40 -20.72 -6.24 -7.04
CA GLN A 40 -19.46 -6.06 -6.32
C GLN A 40 -19.37 -7.10 -5.21
N PHE A 41 -18.21 -7.78 -5.14
CA PHE A 41 -17.93 -8.80 -4.16
C PHE A 41 -16.78 -8.37 -3.26
N GLU A 42 -16.96 -8.49 -1.95
CA GLU A 42 -15.92 -8.25 -0.94
C GLU A 42 -15.74 -9.51 -0.10
N LYS A 43 -14.47 -9.91 0.08
CA LYS A 43 -14.11 -11.08 0.88
C LYS A 43 -14.43 -10.89 2.35
N GLY A 44 -14.22 -9.67 2.88
CA GLY A 44 -14.49 -9.32 4.27
C GLY A 44 -15.93 -8.86 4.50
N SER A 45 -16.21 -8.51 5.75
CA SER A 45 -17.54 -8.08 6.20
C SER A 45 -17.78 -6.58 6.08
N MET A 46 -16.78 -5.79 5.61
CA MET A 46 -16.86 -4.33 5.61
C MET A 46 -16.07 -3.67 4.47
N VAL A 47 -16.39 -2.43 4.15
CA VAL A 47 -15.65 -1.60 3.18
C VAL A 47 -14.38 -1.01 3.81
N GLY A 48 -13.44 -0.53 2.97
CA GLY A 48 -12.25 0.21 3.41
C GLY A 48 -10.93 -0.51 3.11
N GLY A 49 -10.97 -1.81 2.85
CA GLY A 49 -9.78 -2.59 2.47
C GLY A 49 -8.67 -2.52 3.53
N LEU A 50 -7.45 -2.19 3.09
CA LEU A 50 -6.26 -2.15 3.97
C LEU A 50 -6.30 -1.08 5.08
N TRP A 51 -7.18 -0.07 4.99
CA TRP A 51 -7.26 1.02 5.97
C TRP A 51 -7.95 0.63 7.28
N ARG A 52 -8.61 -0.51 7.32
CA ARG A 52 -9.18 -1.05 8.55
C ARG A 52 -8.19 -2.01 9.20
N ILE A 53 -7.77 -1.69 10.42
CA ILE A 53 -6.89 -2.54 11.22
C ILE A 53 -7.55 -3.87 11.61
N ASP A 54 -8.87 -3.85 11.77
CA ASP A 54 -9.74 -4.97 12.16
C ASP A 54 -10.43 -5.65 10.97
N ASN A 55 -9.94 -5.43 9.74
CA ASN A 55 -10.53 -6.04 8.56
C ASN A 55 -10.32 -7.56 8.56
N ASP A 56 -11.41 -8.30 8.46
CA ASP A 56 -11.47 -9.76 8.48
C ASP A 56 -11.19 -10.42 7.13
N ASN A 57 -10.83 -9.64 6.11
CA ASN A 57 -10.50 -10.15 4.77
C ASN A 57 -9.10 -10.77 4.63
N GLY A 58 -8.27 -10.72 5.68
CA GLY A 58 -6.90 -11.24 5.70
C GLY A 58 -5.89 -10.42 4.87
N ALA A 59 -6.26 -9.25 4.37
CA ALA A 59 -5.39 -8.36 3.60
C ALA A 59 -5.14 -7.02 4.31
N ALA A 60 -5.57 -6.87 5.56
CA ALA A 60 -5.34 -5.67 6.36
C ALA A 60 -3.87 -5.56 6.75
N ALA A 61 -3.25 -4.43 6.40
CA ALA A 61 -1.88 -4.09 6.75
C ALA A 61 -1.81 -2.76 7.51
N ALA A 62 -2.93 -2.29 8.05
CA ALA A 62 -2.98 -1.11 8.89
C ALA A 62 -2.44 -1.42 10.30
N TYR A 63 -1.86 -0.42 10.92
CA TYR A 63 -1.35 -0.43 12.28
C TYR A 63 -1.78 0.87 12.99
N GLU A 64 -1.75 0.87 14.31
CA GLU A 64 -2.32 1.92 15.16
C GLU A 64 -1.81 3.33 14.81
N THR A 65 -0.54 3.47 14.50
CA THR A 65 0.10 4.76 14.20
C THR A 65 0.00 5.16 12.73
N LEU A 66 -0.63 4.34 11.88
CA LEU A 66 -0.69 4.59 10.44
C LEU A 66 -1.46 5.87 10.11
N HIS A 67 -0.82 6.74 9.37
CA HIS A 67 -1.40 7.95 8.79
C HIS A 67 -1.21 7.97 7.27
N LEU A 68 -2.02 8.75 6.58
CA LEU A 68 -1.80 9.02 5.16
C LEU A 68 -0.39 9.58 4.91
N ASN A 69 0.22 9.16 3.81
CA ASN A 69 1.47 9.71 3.29
C ASN A 69 1.24 10.80 2.21
N SER A 70 0.02 10.93 1.73
CA SER A 70 -0.46 12.05 0.91
C SER A 70 -1.44 12.90 1.69
N SER A 71 -1.47 14.20 1.41
CA SER A 71 -2.35 15.11 2.15
C SER A 71 -3.83 14.84 1.84
N ARG A 72 -4.69 15.17 2.81
CA ARG A 72 -6.14 15.04 2.75
C ARG A 72 -6.76 15.51 1.42
N PRO A 73 -6.43 16.72 0.88
CA PRO A 73 -7.00 17.19 -0.38
C PRO A 73 -6.52 16.42 -1.61
N ARG A 74 -5.40 15.70 -1.50
CA ARG A 74 -4.86 14.88 -2.60
C ARG A 74 -5.37 13.45 -2.59
N THR A 75 -5.79 12.96 -1.43
CA THR A 75 -6.31 11.60 -1.25
C THR A 75 -7.82 11.54 -1.44
N GLY A 76 -8.54 12.55 -0.97
CA GLY A 76 -10.01 12.61 -1.10
C GLY A 76 -10.47 12.62 -2.56
N PHE A 77 -11.60 11.99 -2.83
CA PHE A 77 -12.22 12.06 -4.14
C PHE A 77 -12.79 13.46 -4.41
N ALA A 78 -12.55 14.00 -5.60
CA ALA A 78 -13.05 15.33 -5.97
C ALA A 78 -14.58 15.49 -5.84
N SER A 79 -15.34 14.40 -6.00
CA SER A 79 -16.79 14.37 -5.87
C SER A 79 -17.29 14.13 -4.44
N TYR A 80 -16.39 13.80 -3.52
CA TYR A 80 -16.64 13.61 -2.10
C TYR A 80 -15.35 13.90 -1.34
N PRO A 81 -15.02 15.18 -1.11
CA PRO A 81 -13.79 15.55 -0.42
C PRO A 81 -13.84 15.12 1.05
N MET A 82 -12.70 14.84 1.64
CA MET A 82 -12.59 14.62 3.08
C MET A 82 -12.94 15.93 3.83
N PRO A 83 -13.52 15.87 5.03
CA PRO A 83 -13.87 17.05 5.85
C PRO A 83 -12.70 18.03 6.03
N GLU A 84 -12.97 19.33 5.94
CA GLU A 84 -11.94 20.37 6.00
C GLU A 84 -11.30 20.53 7.39
N ASP A 85 -12.03 20.15 8.42
CA ASP A 85 -11.59 20.16 9.83
C ASP A 85 -10.71 18.97 10.23
N TRP A 86 -10.54 17.99 9.32
CA TRP A 86 -9.63 16.89 9.56
C TRP A 86 -8.16 17.29 9.40
N PRO A 87 -7.23 16.58 10.06
CA PRO A 87 -5.80 16.80 9.89
C PRO A 87 -5.35 16.74 8.42
N ASP A 88 -4.23 17.39 8.10
CA ASP A 88 -3.63 17.31 6.76
C ASP A 88 -3.30 15.88 6.34
N TYR A 89 -2.91 15.04 7.30
CA TYR A 89 -2.59 13.62 7.13
C TYR A 89 -3.44 12.78 8.11
N PRO A 90 -4.70 12.46 7.75
CA PRO A 90 -5.60 11.69 8.60
C PRO A 90 -5.03 10.32 8.98
N SER A 91 -5.40 9.84 10.18
CA SER A 91 -5.12 8.47 10.63
C SER A 91 -5.88 7.43 9.82
N HIS A 92 -5.44 6.18 9.91
CA HIS A 92 -6.12 5.06 9.26
C HIS A 92 -7.60 4.95 9.64
N GLU A 93 -7.96 5.28 10.89
CA GLU A 93 -9.34 5.27 11.39
C GLU A 93 -10.21 6.29 10.67
N LEU A 94 -9.71 7.54 10.55
CA LEU A 94 -10.41 8.58 9.80
C LEU A 94 -10.54 8.21 8.32
N VAL A 95 -9.51 7.60 7.73
CA VAL A 95 -9.56 7.13 6.34
C VAL A 95 -10.55 5.98 6.17
N ALA A 96 -10.61 5.04 7.11
CA ALA A 96 -11.60 3.96 7.11
C ALA A 96 -13.03 4.52 7.21
N THR A 97 -13.24 5.48 8.12
CA THR A 97 -14.53 6.21 8.26
C THR A 97 -14.91 6.92 6.97
N TYR A 98 -13.96 7.64 6.35
CA TYR A 98 -14.19 8.31 5.07
C TYR A 98 -14.66 7.35 3.97
N PHE A 99 -14.08 6.15 3.84
CA PHE A 99 -14.51 5.18 2.84
C PHE A 99 -15.87 4.55 3.15
N GLN A 100 -16.22 4.40 4.44
CA GLN A 100 -17.55 3.99 4.84
C GLN A 100 -18.59 5.06 4.47
N ASP A 101 -18.34 6.31 4.87
CA ASP A 101 -19.23 7.45 4.58
C ASP A 101 -19.39 7.66 3.07
N LEU A 102 -18.32 7.50 2.30
CA LEU A 102 -18.37 7.57 0.84
C LEU A 102 -19.27 6.46 0.28
N ALA A 103 -19.12 5.22 0.75
CA ALA A 103 -19.93 4.10 0.28
C ALA A 103 -21.41 4.32 0.58
N ASP A 104 -21.72 4.82 1.77
CA ASP A 104 -23.10 5.09 2.20
C ASP A 104 -23.69 6.28 1.45
N HIS A 105 -22.93 7.37 1.29
CA HIS A 105 -23.35 8.57 0.56
C HIS A 105 -23.77 8.27 -0.90
N PHE A 106 -23.05 7.39 -1.57
CA PHE A 106 -23.36 7.00 -2.95
C PHE A 106 -24.23 5.74 -3.05
N GLY A 107 -24.75 5.21 -1.93
CA GLY A 107 -25.60 4.01 -1.90
C GLY A 107 -24.87 2.76 -2.46
N LEU A 108 -23.56 2.67 -2.24
CA LEU A 108 -22.74 1.55 -2.72
C LEU A 108 -22.82 0.35 -1.79
N THR A 109 -22.91 0.57 -0.47
CA THR A 109 -22.92 -0.47 0.56
C THR A 109 -23.99 -1.54 0.29
N GLU A 110 -25.19 -1.12 -0.13
CA GLU A 110 -26.32 -2.01 -0.46
C GLU A 110 -26.08 -2.87 -1.71
N ARG A 111 -25.07 -2.52 -2.51
CA ARG A 111 -24.72 -3.19 -3.78
C ARG A 111 -23.51 -4.10 -3.66
N ILE A 112 -22.89 -4.16 -2.47
CA ILE A 112 -21.77 -5.03 -2.17
C ILE A 112 -22.28 -6.32 -1.56
N THR A 113 -21.84 -7.45 -2.09
CA THR A 113 -22.00 -8.75 -1.44
C THR A 113 -20.76 -8.98 -0.59
N PHE A 114 -20.93 -8.85 0.72
CA PHE A 114 -19.87 -9.11 1.70
C PHE A 114 -19.72 -10.60 1.99
N ASN A 115 -18.58 -10.99 2.59
CA ASN A 115 -18.23 -12.39 2.90
C ASN A 115 -18.29 -13.28 1.65
N ALA A 116 -17.97 -12.72 0.50
CA ALA A 116 -18.05 -13.35 -0.81
C ALA A 116 -16.70 -13.25 -1.53
N GLU A 117 -15.78 -14.13 -1.12
CA GLU A 117 -14.47 -14.23 -1.77
C GLU A 117 -14.64 -14.74 -3.21
N VAL A 118 -14.15 -13.99 -4.17
CA VAL A 118 -14.06 -14.48 -5.56
C VAL A 118 -12.94 -15.49 -5.64
N VAL A 119 -13.26 -16.70 -6.09
CA VAL A 119 -12.33 -17.84 -6.15
C VAL A 119 -11.93 -18.21 -7.57
N THR A 120 -12.78 -17.94 -8.58
CA THR A 120 -12.42 -18.11 -9.98
C THR A 120 -12.97 -16.99 -10.86
N VAL A 121 -12.21 -16.63 -11.89
CA VAL A 121 -12.62 -15.77 -12.99
C VAL A 121 -12.20 -16.43 -14.28
N GLU A 122 -13.14 -16.98 -15.03
CA GLU A 122 -12.90 -17.76 -16.22
C GLU A 122 -13.54 -17.13 -17.46
N PRO A 123 -12.90 -17.16 -18.63
CA PRO A 123 -13.51 -16.68 -19.85
C PRO A 123 -14.67 -17.59 -20.24
N LEU A 124 -15.78 -16.99 -20.67
CA LEU A 124 -16.88 -17.75 -21.25
C LEU A 124 -16.46 -18.38 -22.58
N ALA A 125 -16.91 -19.62 -22.78
CA ALA A 125 -16.65 -20.35 -24.01
C ALA A 125 -17.24 -19.65 -25.24
N GLY A 126 -16.54 -19.70 -26.38
CA GLY A 126 -16.99 -19.13 -27.65
C GLY A 126 -15.82 -18.83 -28.58
N GLU A 127 -16.12 -18.24 -29.74
CA GLU A 127 -15.11 -17.85 -30.71
C GLU A 127 -14.40 -16.56 -30.30
N GLY A 128 -13.08 -16.48 -30.54
CA GLY A 128 -12.26 -15.30 -30.26
C GLY A 128 -11.24 -15.51 -29.13
N PRO A 129 -10.50 -14.44 -28.77
CA PRO A 129 -9.54 -14.51 -27.67
C PRO A 129 -10.26 -14.66 -26.32
N PRO A 130 -9.58 -15.14 -25.26
CA PRO A 130 -10.16 -15.25 -23.93
C PRO A 130 -10.85 -13.94 -23.49
N GLY A 131 -12.09 -14.06 -22.99
CA GLY A 131 -12.93 -12.93 -22.57
C GLY A 131 -13.69 -12.20 -23.68
N ALA A 132 -13.53 -12.58 -24.95
CA ALA A 132 -14.31 -11.99 -26.04
C ALA A 132 -15.82 -12.19 -25.87
N ASN A 133 -16.24 -13.30 -25.24
CA ASN A 133 -17.62 -13.64 -24.97
C ASN A 133 -18.05 -13.27 -23.53
N GLY A 134 -17.20 -12.61 -22.76
CA GLY A 134 -17.42 -12.28 -21.36
C GLY A 134 -16.70 -13.24 -20.40
N TRP A 135 -17.05 -13.12 -19.14
CA TRP A 135 -16.40 -13.81 -18.03
C TRP A 135 -17.44 -14.45 -17.11
N GLN A 136 -17.08 -15.58 -16.55
CA GLN A 136 -17.78 -16.18 -15.41
C GLN A 136 -16.98 -15.94 -14.15
N VAL A 137 -17.62 -15.36 -13.13
CA VAL A 137 -17.04 -15.09 -11.82
C VAL A 137 -17.74 -15.96 -10.80
N THR A 138 -16.96 -16.75 -10.03
CA THR A 138 -17.48 -17.63 -8.99
C THR A 138 -16.96 -17.21 -7.61
N THR A 139 -17.83 -17.16 -6.63
CA THR A 139 -17.49 -16.87 -5.22
C THR A 139 -17.39 -18.15 -4.38
N ALA A 140 -16.69 -18.09 -3.23
CA ALA A 140 -16.53 -19.22 -2.31
C ALA A 140 -17.88 -19.81 -1.83
N PRO A 141 -18.94 -19.01 -1.56
CA PRO A 141 -20.29 -19.55 -1.29
C PRO A 141 -20.93 -20.30 -2.46
N GLY A 142 -20.32 -20.25 -3.66
CA GLY A 142 -20.80 -20.95 -4.86
C GLY A 142 -21.74 -20.12 -5.74
N GLU A 143 -21.89 -18.82 -5.48
CA GLU A 143 -22.58 -17.92 -6.40
C GLU A 143 -21.76 -17.73 -7.68
N THR A 144 -22.41 -17.83 -8.82
CA THR A 144 -21.78 -17.63 -10.14
C THR A 144 -22.49 -16.49 -10.88
N VAL A 145 -21.72 -15.56 -11.43
CA VAL A 145 -22.19 -14.40 -12.17
C VAL A 145 -21.47 -14.31 -13.51
N THR A 146 -22.23 -14.15 -14.60
CA THR A 146 -21.68 -13.89 -15.92
C THR A 146 -21.65 -12.40 -16.23
N THR A 147 -20.55 -11.92 -16.79
CA THR A 147 -20.32 -10.48 -17.00
C THR A 147 -19.49 -10.20 -18.25
N ARG A 148 -19.64 -8.98 -18.78
CA ARG A 148 -18.82 -8.51 -19.90
C ARG A 148 -17.39 -8.13 -19.46
N ALA A 149 -17.25 -7.56 -18.26
CA ALA A 149 -15.98 -7.05 -17.78
C ALA A 149 -15.78 -7.36 -16.30
N VAL A 150 -14.54 -7.61 -15.91
CA VAL A 150 -14.14 -7.77 -14.50
C VAL A 150 -13.17 -6.66 -14.14
N LEU A 151 -13.49 -5.90 -13.09
CA LEU A 151 -12.65 -4.86 -12.52
C LEU A 151 -11.98 -5.42 -11.27
N VAL A 152 -10.70 -5.74 -11.40
CA VAL A 152 -9.89 -6.31 -10.32
C VAL A 152 -9.43 -5.19 -9.40
N ALA A 153 -9.94 -5.18 -8.17
CA ALA A 153 -9.65 -4.21 -7.12
C ALA A 153 -9.34 -4.88 -5.77
N ASN A 154 -8.78 -6.10 -5.82
CA ASN A 154 -8.50 -6.95 -4.66
C ASN A 154 -7.33 -6.48 -3.79
N GLY A 155 -6.66 -5.36 -4.14
CA GLY A 155 -5.49 -4.86 -3.45
C GLY A 155 -4.21 -5.63 -3.76
N HIS A 156 -3.08 -5.18 -3.18
CA HIS A 156 -1.76 -5.77 -3.44
C HIS A 156 -0.91 -5.95 -2.16
N HIS A 157 -1.51 -5.80 -0.97
CA HIS A 157 -0.85 -5.98 0.32
C HIS A 157 -1.27 -7.27 1.04
N GLY A 158 -1.89 -8.21 0.34
CA GLY A 158 -2.37 -9.46 0.95
C GLY A 158 -1.31 -10.57 1.05
N VAL A 159 -0.23 -10.49 0.26
CA VAL A 159 0.81 -11.54 0.24
C VAL A 159 2.17 -10.94 0.57
N PRO A 160 2.69 -11.14 1.79
CA PRO A 160 4.02 -10.72 2.21
C PRO A 160 5.12 -11.30 1.32
N LYS A 161 6.15 -10.51 1.03
CA LYS A 161 7.35 -10.96 0.33
C LYS A 161 8.49 -11.08 1.32
N LEU A 162 8.90 -12.30 1.63
CA LEU A 162 10.07 -12.57 2.45
C LEU A 162 11.32 -12.72 1.58
N PRO A 163 12.47 -12.17 1.99
CA PRO A 163 13.75 -12.41 1.32
C PRO A 163 14.24 -13.83 1.61
N ASP A 164 14.95 -14.41 0.67
CA ASP A 164 15.67 -15.67 0.87
C ASP A 164 17.05 -15.33 1.49
N LEU A 165 17.14 -15.37 2.82
CA LEU A 165 18.36 -15.10 3.58
C LEU A 165 18.98 -16.40 4.06
N PRO A 166 20.31 -16.58 3.89
CA PRO A 166 21.00 -17.73 4.41
C PRO A 166 20.89 -17.85 5.93
N GLY A 167 20.78 -19.08 6.44
CA GLY A 167 20.73 -19.37 7.87
C GLY A 167 19.33 -19.36 8.46
N THR A 168 19.26 -19.24 9.77
CA THR A 168 17.98 -19.26 10.51
C THR A 168 18.03 -18.27 11.66
N PHE A 169 16.97 -17.47 11.79
CA PHE A 169 16.76 -16.62 12.95
C PHE A 169 15.91 -17.37 13.97
N THR A 170 16.37 -17.39 15.23
CA THR A 170 15.67 -18.11 16.32
C THR A 170 14.92 -17.19 17.27
N GLY A 171 15.10 -15.87 17.14
CA GLY A 171 14.32 -14.86 17.86
C GLY A 171 12.92 -14.68 17.31
N THR A 172 12.22 -13.69 17.82
CA THR A 172 10.88 -13.33 17.31
C THR A 172 11.00 -12.57 16.00
N TRP A 173 10.15 -12.90 15.03
CA TRP A 173 10.09 -12.15 13.79
C TRP A 173 8.65 -12.09 13.24
N PHE A 174 8.37 -11.05 12.47
CA PHE A 174 7.14 -10.91 11.69
C PHE A 174 7.39 -10.06 10.43
N HIS A 175 6.45 -10.16 9.48
CA HIS A 175 6.41 -9.22 8.35
C HIS A 175 5.65 -7.97 8.73
N SER A 176 5.98 -6.81 8.14
CA SER A 176 5.26 -5.54 8.36
C SER A 176 3.75 -5.61 8.14
N HIS A 177 3.28 -6.64 7.41
CA HIS A 177 1.86 -6.96 7.25
C HIS A 177 1.18 -7.29 8.59
N ASP A 178 1.91 -7.93 9.50
CA ASP A 178 1.38 -8.42 10.79
C ASP A 178 1.63 -7.41 11.93
N TYR A 179 2.34 -6.33 11.67
CA TYR A 179 2.53 -5.25 12.63
C TYR A 179 1.21 -4.55 12.94
N ARG A 180 0.93 -4.31 14.23
CA ARG A 180 -0.31 -3.66 14.69
C ARG A 180 -0.07 -2.49 15.63
N GLU A 181 0.85 -2.61 16.59
CA GLU A 181 1.04 -1.63 17.65
C GLU A 181 2.51 -1.52 18.09
N PRO A 182 2.96 -0.35 18.58
CA PRO A 182 4.36 -0.14 18.95
C PRO A 182 4.83 -0.90 20.19
N THR A 183 3.93 -1.31 21.08
CA THR A 183 4.26 -1.98 22.36
C THR A 183 5.05 -3.27 22.20
N VAL A 184 5.02 -3.88 21.01
CA VAL A 184 5.83 -5.08 20.70
C VAL A 184 7.33 -4.82 20.73
N PHE A 185 7.78 -3.56 20.71
CA PHE A 185 9.19 -3.17 20.68
C PHE A 185 9.78 -2.89 22.06
N ASP A 186 8.98 -2.90 23.13
CA ASP A 186 9.41 -2.48 24.46
C ASP A 186 10.60 -3.30 24.95
N GLY A 187 11.74 -2.59 25.20
CA GLY A 187 13.00 -3.16 25.67
C GLY A 187 13.69 -4.13 24.71
N GLN A 188 13.29 -4.19 23.44
CA GLN A 188 13.86 -5.13 22.45
C GLN A 188 15.00 -4.50 21.64
N ARG A 189 15.96 -5.32 21.21
CA ARG A 189 16.89 -4.97 20.13
C ARG A 189 16.23 -5.31 18.79
N VAL A 190 15.78 -4.29 18.10
CA VAL A 190 14.94 -4.42 16.90
C VAL A 190 15.77 -4.25 15.63
N LEU A 191 15.63 -5.17 14.70
CA LEU A 191 16.11 -4.99 13.32
C LEU A 191 14.93 -4.89 12.35
N VAL A 192 14.83 -3.76 11.66
CA VAL A 192 13.87 -3.57 10.56
C VAL A 192 14.61 -3.72 9.24
N ILE A 193 14.19 -4.68 8.41
CA ILE A 193 14.76 -4.92 7.07
C ILE A 193 13.88 -4.27 6.02
N GLY A 194 14.39 -3.21 5.40
CA GLY A 194 13.72 -2.45 4.35
C GLY A 194 13.40 -1.00 4.73
N VAL A 195 13.58 -0.11 3.77
CA VAL A 195 13.45 1.36 3.93
C VAL A 195 12.30 1.93 3.10
N GLY A 196 11.28 1.13 2.81
CA GLY A 196 9.99 1.60 2.28
C GLY A 196 9.18 2.33 3.35
N ASN A 197 7.98 2.83 3.00
CA ASN A 197 7.14 3.57 3.95
C ASN A 197 6.90 2.78 5.25
N SER A 198 6.48 1.51 5.15
CA SER A 198 6.26 0.67 6.34
C SER A 198 7.52 0.49 7.18
N GLY A 199 8.69 0.23 6.55
CA GLY A 199 9.93 0.03 7.30
C GLY A 199 10.38 1.29 8.04
N MET A 200 10.21 2.46 7.45
CA MET A 200 10.54 3.72 8.11
C MET A 200 9.56 4.07 9.23
N ASP A 201 8.26 3.89 9.00
CA ASP A 201 7.25 4.14 10.04
C ASP A 201 7.47 3.21 11.24
N ILE A 202 7.67 1.90 10.98
CA ILE A 202 7.91 0.90 12.04
C ILE A 202 9.21 1.18 12.80
N ALA A 203 10.30 1.57 12.12
CA ALA A 203 11.53 1.96 12.80
C ALA A 203 11.35 3.21 13.66
N CYS A 204 10.56 4.19 13.20
CA CYS A 204 10.23 5.38 13.98
C CYS A 204 9.35 5.05 15.19
N ASP A 205 8.42 4.11 15.07
CA ASP A 205 7.57 3.63 16.16
C ASP A 205 8.38 2.85 17.21
N ALA A 206 9.38 2.09 16.76
CA ALA A 206 10.26 1.33 17.65
C ALA A 206 11.23 2.23 18.47
N ALA A 207 11.70 3.33 17.87
CA ALA A 207 12.76 4.17 18.47
C ALA A 207 12.50 4.64 19.91
N PRO A 208 11.27 5.05 20.32
CA PRO A 208 11.04 5.49 21.70
C PRO A 208 10.90 4.34 22.72
N LEU A 209 10.78 3.08 22.30
CA LEU A 209 10.44 1.95 23.15
C LEU A 209 11.54 0.89 23.19
N ALA A 210 12.24 0.69 22.08
CA ALA A 210 13.26 -0.33 21.93
C ALA A 210 14.56 0.04 22.68
N GLU A 211 15.33 -0.98 23.09
CA GLU A 211 16.70 -0.80 23.58
C GLU A 211 17.64 -0.34 22.46
N GLN A 212 17.43 -0.86 21.25
CA GLN A 212 18.20 -0.53 20.05
C GLN A 212 17.33 -0.69 18.80
N VAL A 213 17.46 0.23 17.84
CA VAL A 213 16.81 0.10 16.53
C VAL A 213 17.85 0.14 15.42
N LEU A 214 17.96 -0.96 14.69
CA LEU A 214 18.74 -1.08 13.46
C LEU A 214 17.80 -1.04 12.26
N LEU A 215 18.07 -0.15 11.29
CA LEU A 215 17.34 -0.05 10.03
C LEU A 215 18.23 -0.51 8.88
N SER A 216 17.99 -1.72 8.38
CA SER A 216 18.78 -2.32 7.31
C SER A 216 18.30 -1.87 5.94
N THR A 217 19.23 -1.48 5.10
CA THR A 217 18.94 -1.06 3.73
C THR A 217 19.95 -1.61 2.73
N ARG A 218 19.44 -2.20 1.65
CA ARG A 218 20.24 -2.66 0.51
C ARG A 218 20.57 -1.54 -0.47
N HIS A 219 19.62 -0.63 -0.67
CA HIS A 219 19.71 0.49 -1.62
C HIS A 219 19.30 1.79 -0.95
N GLY A 220 19.90 2.88 -1.38
CA GLY A 220 19.47 4.21 -0.95
C GLY A 220 18.09 4.56 -1.50
N VAL A 221 17.32 5.32 -0.71
CA VAL A 221 15.99 5.81 -1.07
C VAL A 221 15.91 7.33 -0.95
N HIS A 222 15.00 7.92 -1.70
CA HIS A 222 14.64 9.32 -1.50
C HIS A 222 13.61 9.43 -0.40
N VAL A 223 13.96 10.12 0.68
CA VAL A 223 13.04 10.44 1.77
C VAL A 223 12.45 11.81 1.52
N ILE A 224 11.13 11.89 1.44
CA ILE A 224 10.38 13.12 1.24
C ILE A 224 9.73 13.51 2.57
N PRO A 225 9.89 14.76 3.03
CA PRO A 225 9.21 15.22 4.24
C PRO A 225 7.70 15.40 3.96
N LYS A 226 6.87 15.26 5.01
CA LYS A 226 5.43 15.56 4.89
C LYS A 226 5.18 17.05 4.62
N TYR A 227 6.00 17.93 5.18
CA TYR A 227 5.89 19.38 5.01
C TYR A 227 7.18 19.97 4.45
N ALA A 228 7.02 20.94 3.57
CA ALA A 228 8.10 21.82 3.14
C ALA A 228 7.56 23.26 3.04
N PHE A 229 8.34 24.23 3.58
CA PHE A 229 7.96 25.65 3.60
C PHE A 229 6.57 25.91 4.21
N GLY A 230 6.22 25.17 5.27
CA GLY A 230 4.96 25.30 6.01
C GLY A 230 3.71 24.76 5.30
N ARG A 231 3.87 23.98 4.22
CA ARG A 231 2.77 23.35 3.48
C ARG A 231 3.05 21.87 3.23
N PRO A 232 2.00 21.01 3.12
CA PRO A 232 2.15 19.66 2.64
C PRO A 232 2.89 19.64 1.30
N VAL A 233 3.91 18.77 1.20
CA VAL A 233 4.84 18.77 0.05
C VAL A 233 4.14 18.43 -1.27
N ASP A 234 3.12 17.58 -1.22
CA ASP A 234 2.32 17.18 -2.38
C ASP A 234 1.37 18.28 -2.88
N GLN A 235 1.16 19.36 -2.09
CA GLN A 235 0.39 20.54 -2.48
C GLN A 235 1.26 21.66 -3.08
N LEU A 236 2.57 21.48 -3.14
CA LEU A 236 3.48 22.47 -3.72
C LEU A 236 3.44 22.48 -5.25
N SER A 237 2.96 21.40 -5.88
CA SER A 237 2.67 21.39 -7.30
C SER A 237 1.45 22.26 -7.62
N SER A 238 1.61 23.16 -8.58
CA SER A 238 0.54 24.05 -9.05
C SER A 238 0.10 23.68 -10.47
N PRO A 239 -1.09 24.14 -10.95
CA PRO A 239 -1.50 23.97 -12.33
C PRO A 239 -0.47 24.54 -13.34
N LEU A 240 0.35 25.49 -12.91
CA LEU A 240 1.38 26.08 -13.74
C LEU A 240 2.59 25.13 -13.85
N THR A 241 3.04 24.54 -12.73
CA THR A 241 4.16 23.58 -12.74
C THR A 241 3.78 22.27 -13.41
N ALA A 242 2.51 21.84 -13.32
CA ALA A 242 1.99 20.66 -14.00
C ALA A 242 1.97 20.76 -15.55
N ARG A 243 2.18 21.97 -16.11
CA ARG A 243 2.34 22.16 -17.56
C ARG A 243 3.78 22.01 -18.03
N LEU A 244 4.73 21.93 -17.12
CA LEU A 244 6.13 21.74 -17.46
C LEU A 244 6.37 20.30 -17.96
N PRO A 245 7.33 20.10 -18.88
CA PRO A 245 7.78 18.75 -19.21
C PRO A 245 8.27 18.02 -17.95
N PHE A 246 7.88 16.76 -17.78
CA PHE A 246 8.21 15.95 -16.59
C PHE A 246 9.68 16.01 -16.15
N PRO A 247 10.70 16.00 -17.06
CA PRO A 247 12.10 16.13 -16.64
C PRO A 247 12.40 17.46 -15.92
N VAL A 248 11.75 18.55 -16.31
CA VAL A 248 11.92 19.88 -15.70
C VAL A 248 11.22 19.92 -14.34
N GLU A 249 9.99 19.47 -14.27
CA GLU A 249 9.23 19.37 -13.03
C GLU A 249 9.99 18.51 -11.99
N ARG A 250 10.52 17.37 -12.41
CA ARG A 250 11.33 16.49 -11.55
C ARG A 250 12.56 17.21 -10.98
N VAL A 251 13.31 17.96 -11.80
CA VAL A 251 14.48 18.72 -11.33
C VAL A 251 14.08 19.77 -10.31
N LEU A 252 12.99 20.50 -10.55
CA LEU A 252 12.48 21.47 -9.58
C LEU A 252 12.12 20.80 -8.26
N TYR A 253 11.47 19.64 -8.33
CA TYR A 253 11.08 18.88 -7.14
C TYR A 253 12.31 18.32 -6.39
N GLU A 254 13.34 17.82 -7.11
CA GLU A 254 14.61 17.39 -6.52
C GLU A 254 15.30 18.54 -5.77
N VAL A 255 15.33 19.73 -6.36
CA VAL A 255 15.92 20.93 -5.73
C VAL A 255 15.13 21.33 -4.48
N LEU A 256 13.81 21.31 -4.57
CA LEU A 256 12.91 21.64 -3.45
C LEU A 256 13.09 20.67 -2.28
N VAL A 257 13.04 19.36 -2.54
CA VAL A 257 13.24 18.33 -1.49
C VAL A 257 14.64 18.46 -0.88
N ARG A 258 15.67 18.64 -1.72
CA ARG A 258 17.04 18.83 -1.22
C ARG A 258 17.22 20.10 -0.38
N ALA A 259 16.53 21.18 -0.73
CA ALA A 259 16.55 22.42 0.04
C ALA A 259 15.83 22.31 1.39
N SER A 260 14.81 21.43 1.48
CA SER A 260 14.02 21.27 2.70
C SER A 260 14.62 20.27 3.70
N VAL A 261 15.22 19.16 3.24
CA VAL A 261 15.70 18.09 4.12
C VAL A 261 17.15 17.66 3.90
N GLY A 262 17.85 18.24 2.93
CA GLY A 262 19.22 17.84 2.58
C GLY A 262 19.25 16.60 1.69
N ARG A 263 20.40 15.92 1.69
CA ARG A 263 20.59 14.66 0.94
C ARG A 263 20.50 13.49 1.91
N PRO A 264 19.96 12.33 1.49
CA PRO A 264 19.93 11.13 2.32
C PRO A 264 21.32 10.74 2.87
N GLN A 265 22.39 10.92 2.06
CA GLN A 265 23.75 10.58 2.46
C GLN A 265 24.28 11.46 3.60
N ASP A 266 23.83 12.71 3.68
CA ASP A 266 24.23 13.65 4.72
C ASP A 266 23.60 13.28 6.08
N ARG A 267 22.67 12.29 6.06
CA ARG A 267 21.91 11.79 7.20
C ARG A 267 22.11 10.29 7.46
N GLY A 268 23.21 9.70 6.96
CA GLY A 268 23.55 8.29 7.24
C GLY A 268 22.88 7.25 6.35
N LEU A 269 21.96 7.63 5.47
CA LEU A 269 21.36 6.72 4.50
C LEU A 269 22.28 6.52 3.27
N PRO A 270 22.27 5.37 2.61
CA PRO A 270 22.98 5.19 1.35
C PRO A 270 22.46 6.14 0.27
N LYS A 271 23.34 6.46 -0.68
CA LYS A 271 22.96 7.28 -1.83
C LYS A 271 21.94 6.55 -2.69
N PRO A 272 20.79 7.16 -3.03
CA PRO A 272 19.85 6.58 -3.99
C PRO A 272 20.53 6.30 -5.34
N ASP A 273 20.25 5.15 -5.94
CA ASP A 273 20.75 4.73 -7.25
C ASP A 273 19.88 5.23 -8.42
N HIS A 274 18.77 5.86 -8.09
CA HIS A 274 17.79 6.41 -9.04
C HIS A 274 17.51 7.89 -8.75
N ARG A 275 16.91 8.57 -9.70
CA ARG A 275 16.45 9.96 -9.53
C ARG A 275 15.11 9.98 -8.77
N LEU A 276 14.83 11.09 -8.10
CA LEU A 276 13.54 11.32 -7.45
C LEU A 276 12.37 11.04 -8.43
N LEU A 277 11.32 10.38 -7.96
CA LEU A 277 10.20 9.89 -8.77
C LEU A 277 10.57 8.81 -9.81
N GLY A 278 11.77 8.28 -9.79
CA GLY A 278 12.17 7.09 -10.57
C GLY A 278 11.74 5.78 -9.93
N ALA A 279 11.48 5.80 -8.63
CA ALA A 279 10.85 4.75 -7.86
C ALA A 279 9.87 5.41 -6.87
N HIS A 280 9.07 4.61 -6.19
CA HIS A 280 8.14 5.12 -5.17
C HIS A 280 8.95 5.77 -4.03
N PRO A 281 8.77 7.06 -3.74
CA PRO A 281 9.50 7.72 -2.66
C PRO A 281 8.98 7.26 -1.31
N THR A 282 9.86 7.28 -0.32
CA THR A 282 9.47 7.09 1.07
C THR A 282 9.15 8.43 1.71
N VAL A 283 8.01 8.51 2.36
CA VAL A 283 7.56 9.73 3.04
C VAL A 283 7.72 9.53 4.54
N SER A 284 8.59 10.31 5.17
CA SER A 284 8.76 10.28 6.62
C SER A 284 9.00 11.70 7.14
N ALA A 285 8.36 12.03 8.26
CA ALA A 285 8.56 13.29 8.96
C ALA A 285 9.66 13.20 10.04
N GLN A 286 9.90 12.02 10.59
CA GLN A 286 10.70 11.84 11.82
C GLN A 286 12.03 11.11 11.60
N LEU A 287 12.16 10.30 10.54
CA LEU A 287 13.31 9.44 10.35
C LEU A 287 14.67 10.17 10.48
N TYR A 288 14.78 11.33 9.83
CA TYR A 288 16.04 12.07 9.83
C TYR A 288 16.42 12.63 11.20
N ASP A 289 15.46 12.96 12.03
CA ASP A 289 15.69 13.44 13.39
C ASP A 289 16.13 12.27 14.28
N LEU A 290 15.44 11.13 14.21
CA LEU A 290 15.78 9.94 15.00
C LEU A 290 17.13 9.32 14.61
N VAL A 291 17.48 9.32 13.32
CA VAL A 291 18.83 8.94 12.88
C VAL A 291 19.87 9.96 13.36
N GLY A 292 19.56 11.26 13.30
CA GLY A 292 20.43 12.33 13.77
C GLY A 292 20.67 12.31 15.28
N HIS A 293 19.69 11.84 16.06
CA HIS A 293 19.82 11.65 17.53
C HIS A 293 20.54 10.35 17.89
N GLY A 294 20.63 9.39 16.95
CA GLY A 294 21.20 8.07 17.22
C GLY A 294 20.18 7.06 17.75
N ASP A 295 18.88 7.41 17.78
CA ASP A 295 17.80 6.52 18.20
C ASP A 295 17.54 5.42 17.15
N ILE A 296 17.87 5.69 15.88
CA ILE A 296 17.86 4.71 14.78
C ILE A 296 19.23 4.68 14.14
N GLU A 297 19.84 3.51 14.09
CA GLU A 297 21.09 3.27 13.38
C GLU A 297 20.83 2.64 12.01
N VAL A 298 21.28 3.30 10.95
CA VAL A 298 21.19 2.76 9.59
C VAL A 298 22.34 1.82 9.33
N VAL A 299 22.04 0.57 8.96
CA VAL A 299 23.02 -0.49 8.69
C VAL A 299 22.92 -1.00 7.25
N GLY A 300 23.94 -1.71 6.80
CA GLY A 300 23.98 -2.33 5.47
C GLY A 300 22.96 -3.47 5.30
N ASP A 301 23.01 -4.10 4.12
CA ASP A 301 22.15 -5.25 3.84
C ASP A 301 22.47 -6.44 4.75
N VAL A 302 21.48 -7.27 5.01
CA VAL A 302 21.65 -8.52 5.76
C VAL A 302 22.27 -9.58 4.86
N GLU A 303 23.39 -10.17 5.33
CA GLU A 303 24.08 -11.27 4.64
C GLU A 303 23.56 -12.63 5.10
N ALA A 304 23.40 -12.83 6.42
CA ALA A 304 22.97 -14.13 6.98
C ALA A 304 22.31 -13.97 8.35
N LEU A 305 21.49 -14.97 8.69
CA LEU A 305 20.83 -15.13 9.98
C LEU A 305 21.57 -16.21 10.78
N GLU A 306 22.01 -15.88 12.01
CA GLU A 306 22.87 -16.75 12.85
C GLU A 306 22.27 -16.95 14.26
N GLY A 307 21.14 -17.64 14.34
CA GLY A 307 20.42 -17.81 15.60
C GLY A 307 19.82 -16.49 16.08
N GLU A 308 20.23 -15.99 17.24
CA GLU A 308 19.81 -14.69 17.79
C GLU A 308 20.67 -13.51 17.28
N LYS A 309 21.50 -13.75 16.26
CA LYS A 309 22.37 -12.74 15.68
C LYS A 309 22.12 -12.61 14.18
N VAL A 310 22.41 -11.43 13.67
CA VAL A 310 22.33 -11.11 12.25
C VAL A 310 23.68 -10.60 11.77
N ARG A 311 24.19 -11.16 10.67
CA ARG A 311 25.39 -10.72 10.00
C ARG A 311 25.02 -9.80 8.86
N PHE A 312 25.73 -8.68 8.74
CA PHE A 312 25.59 -7.72 7.64
C PHE A 312 26.72 -7.89 6.62
N VAL A 313 26.50 -7.39 5.41
CA VAL A 313 27.44 -7.48 4.27
C VAL A 313 28.80 -6.81 4.52
N ASP A 314 28.91 -5.92 5.49
CA ASP A 314 30.17 -5.29 5.93
C ASP A 314 30.96 -6.15 6.95
N GLY A 315 30.43 -7.32 7.32
CA GLY A 315 31.01 -8.24 8.30
C GLY A 315 30.60 -7.97 9.75
N ARG A 316 29.86 -6.91 10.02
CA ARG A 316 29.31 -6.62 11.35
C ARG A 316 28.31 -7.73 11.74
N VAL A 317 28.31 -8.10 13.03
CA VAL A 317 27.37 -9.08 13.60
C VAL A 317 26.72 -8.47 14.82
N GLU A 318 25.39 -8.42 14.82
CA GLU A 318 24.60 -7.84 15.91
C GLU A 318 23.64 -8.86 16.51
N ALA A 319 23.41 -8.74 17.79
CA ALA A 319 22.38 -9.49 18.49
C ALA A 319 21.04 -8.79 18.32
N VAL A 320 20.02 -9.56 17.96
CA VAL A 320 18.67 -9.07 17.64
C VAL A 320 17.65 -9.92 18.38
N ASP A 321 16.71 -9.29 19.07
CA ASP A 321 15.60 -9.96 19.75
C ASP A 321 14.39 -10.07 18.84
N LEU A 322 14.13 -8.99 18.08
CA LEU A 322 12.99 -8.90 17.20
C LEU A 322 13.40 -8.44 15.79
N LEU A 323 12.99 -9.21 14.78
CA LEU A 323 13.27 -8.93 13.38
C LEU A 323 11.97 -8.64 12.64
N VAL A 324 11.90 -7.48 11.97
CA VAL A 324 10.75 -7.05 11.18
C VAL A 324 11.11 -7.05 9.70
N TYR A 325 10.43 -7.86 8.92
CA TYR A 325 10.55 -7.85 7.46
C TYR A 325 9.62 -6.78 6.85
N ALA A 326 10.14 -5.62 6.49
CA ALA A 326 9.44 -4.57 5.75
C ALA A 326 9.82 -4.62 4.27
N THR A 327 9.80 -5.81 3.70
CA THR A 327 10.38 -6.16 2.39
C THR A 327 9.36 -6.15 1.26
N GLY A 328 8.16 -5.59 1.52
CA GLY A 328 7.10 -5.39 0.56
C GLY A 328 6.23 -6.62 0.32
N TYR A 329 5.50 -6.60 -0.79
CA TYR A 329 4.43 -7.56 -1.08
C TYR A 329 4.55 -8.12 -2.49
N GLN A 330 3.93 -9.26 -2.71
CA GLN A 330 3.73 -9.84 -4.04
C GLN A 330 2.31 -9.53 -4.52
N VAL A 331 2.19 -9.12 -5.78
CA VAL A 331 0.86 -9.01 -6.41
C VAL A 331 0.33 -10.42 -6.61
N SER A 332 -0.86 -10.68 -6.10
CA SER A 332 -1.54 -11.97 -6.20
C SER A 332 -2.94 -11.79 -6.77
N LEU A 333 -3.27 -12.61 -7.73
CA LEU A 333 -4.58 -12.69 -8.37
C LEU A 333 -5.03 -14.15 -8.34
N PRO A 334 -5.33 -14.71 -7.13
CA PRO A 334 -5.51 -16.15 -6.94
C PRO A 334 -6.73 -16.73 -7.66
N PHE A 335 -7.64 -15.89 -8.11
CA PHE A 335 -8.86 -16.23 -8.83
C PHE A 335 -8.68 -16.27 -10.37
N LEU A 336 -7.53 -15.87 -10.87
CA LEU A 336 -7.16 -16.04 -12.28
C LEU A 336 -6.29 -17.27 -12.40
N ASP A 337 -6.62 -18.13 -13.36
CA ASP A 337 -5.78 -19.27 -13.70
C ASP A 337 -4.47 -18.75 -14.33
N PRO A 338 -3.27 -19.20 -13.87
CA PRO A 338 -1.99 -18.72 -14.38
C PRO A 338 -1.71 -19.09 -15.84
#